data_44d9c24732e1b4312ef21ebd332c5920
#
_entry.id   44d9c24732e1b4312ef21ebd332c5920
#
_cell.length_a   1.000
_cell.length_b   1.000
_cell.length_c   1.000
_cell.angle_alpha   90.00
_cell.angle_beta   90.00
_cell.angle_gamma   90.00
#
_symmetry.space_group_name_H-M   'P 1'
#
loop_
_entity.id
_entity.type
_entity.pdbx_description
1 polymer ?
#
loop_
_entity_poly.entity_id
_entity_poly.type
_entity_poly.pdbx_seq_one_letter_code
_entity_poly.pdbx_strand_id
1 'polypeptide(L)'
;MKYSTRLSDAVHILAFIALYPNCDLTSNKLAESIQTNPAYVRQLMSALRKGGLLVSVKGHPRPALAREPEKITLLDAYRAVEGDKPLLHQDVHTNPACGVGVNIQLVLRDFYLDIQKTAEQRMQEITLKDVLEQYHMKLEGTLLQRL
;
A
#
# COMPACT_ATOMS: atom_id res chain seq x y z
N MET A 1 -2.88 -3.85 19.86
CA MET A 1 -3.36 -3.05 18.73
C MET A 1 -2.51 -3.38 17.51
N LYS A 2 -3.12 -3.81 16.44
CA LYS A 2 -2.39 -4.10 15.20
C LYS A 2 -2.58 -2.95 14.21
N TYR A 3 -1.48 -2.44 13.72
CA TYR A 3 -1.50 -1.48 12.61
C TYR A 3 -1.66 -2.23 11.29
N SER A 4 -2.35 -1.61 10.34
CA SER A 4 -2.48 -2.19 9.01
C SER A 4 -1.15 -2.15 8.26
N THR A 5 -0.77 -3.26 7.66
CA THR A 5 0.39 -3.34 6.77
C THR A 5 -0.03 -3.52 5.31
N ARG A 6 -1.33 -3.35 5.03
CA ARG A 6 -1.88 -3.63 3.71
C ARG A 6 -1.22 -2.81 2.60
N LEU A 7 -0.95 -1.53 2.85
CA LEU A 7 -0.25 -0.68 1.88
C LEU A 7 1.16 -1.20 1.60
N SER A 8 1.93 -1.53 2.65
CA SER A 8 3.28 -2.06 2.50
C SER A 8 3.29 -3.35 1.69
N ASP A 9 2.36 -4.25 2.01
CA ASP A 9 2.26 -5.54 1.32
C ASP A 9 1.77 -5.37 -0.12
N ALA A 10 0.87 -4.41 -0.37
CA ALA A 10 0.42 -4.09 -1.74
C ALA A 10 1.57 -3.55 -2.60
N VAL A 11 2.37 -2.63 -2.06
CA VAL A 11 3.54 -2.09 -2.77
C VAL A 11 4.57 -3.20 -3.02
N HIS A 12 4.76 -4.11 -2.05
CA HIS A 12 5.63 -5.28 -2.21
C HIS A 12 5.17 -6.14 -3.41
N ILE A 13 3.86 -6.41 -3.53
CA ILE A 13 3.30 -7.17 -4.65
C ILE A 13 3.55 -6.45 -5.98
N LEU A 14 3.24 -5.15 -6.04
CA LEU A 14 3.43 -4.35 -7.26
C LEU A 14 4.90 -4.31 -7.67
N ALA A 15 5.81 -4.13 -6.72
CA ALA A 15 7.24 -4.10 -6.97
C ALA A 15 7.75 -5.45 -7.47
N PHE A 16 7.29 -6.56 -6.87
CA PHE A 16 7.69 -7.90 -7.28
C PHE A 16 7.27 -8.17 -8.73
N ILE A 17 6.04 -7.82 -9.09
CA ILE A 17 5.53 -7.98 -10.45
C ILE A 17 6.32 -7.11 -11.44
N ALA A 18 6.66 -5.89 -11.07
CA ALA A 18 7.43 -4.98 -11.92
C ALA A 18 8.87 -5.47 -12.14
N LEU A 19 9.50 -5.99 -11.09
CA LEU A 19 10.91 -6.43 -11.14
C LEU A 19 11.08 -7.78 -11.82
N TYR A 20 10.13 -8.69 -11.64
CA TYR A 20 10.24 -10.07 -12.09
C TYR A 20 9.00 -10.52 -12.87
N PRO A 21 8.66 -9.85 -13.99
CA PRO A 21 7.42 -10.14 -14.73
C PRO A 21 7.36 -11.54 -15.33
N ASN A 22 8.50 -12.19 -15.52
CA ASN A 22 8.58 -13.53 -16.12
C ASN A 22 8.78 -14.65 -15.09
N CYS A 23 8.78 -14.32 -13.79
CA CYS A 23 8.92 -15.31 -12.72
C CYS A 23 7.57 -15.88 -12.31
N ASP A 24 7.60 -16.82 -11.37
CA ASP A 24 6.39 -17.33 -10.73
C ASP A 24 5.76 -16.23 -9.89
N LEU A 25 4.58 -15.76 -10.31
CA LEU A 25 3.82 -14.68 -9.66
C LEU A 25 2.53 -15.22 -9.03
N THR A 26 2.51 -16.50 -8.67
CA THR A 26 1.38 -17.09 -7.93
C THR A 26 1.25 -16.46 -6.55
N SER A 27 0.03 -16.51 -6.00
CA SER A 27 -0.20 -16.02 -4.64
C SER A 27 0.65 -16.76 -3.61
N ASN A 28 0.97 -18.04 -3.84
CA ASN A 28 1.88 -18.79 -2.98
C ASN A 28 3.29 -18.20 -2.97
N LYS A 29 3.82 -17.90 -4.15
CA LYS A 29 5.17 -17.33 -4.29
C LYS A 29 5.27 -15.93 -3.70
N LEU A 30 4.28 -15.11 -3.98
CA LEU A 30 4.21 -13.75 -3.40
C LEU A 30 4.05 -13.81 -1.88
N ALA A 31 3.25 -14.76 -1.38
CA ALA A 31 3.08 -14.95 0.07
C ALA A 31 4.39 -15.38 0.75
N GLU A 32 5.20 -16.21 0.12
CA GLU A 32 6.53 -16.56 0.62
C GLU A 32 7.41 -15.33 0.77
N SER A 33 7.42 -14.46 -0.24
CA SER A 33 8.23 -13.24 -0.23
C SER A 33 7.81 -12.28 0.89
N ILE A 34 6.50 -12.14 1.12
CA ILE A 34 5.94 -11.25 2.15
C ILE A 34 5.96 -11.91 3.54
N GLN A 35 6.08 -13.23 3.61
CA GLN A 35 5.94 -14.01 4.85
C GLN A 35 4.52 -13.93 5.41
N THR A 36 3.55 -14.20 4.55
CA THR A 36 2.13 -14.18 4.90
C THR A 36 1.41 -15.37 4.23
N ASN A 37 0.09 -15.46 4.39
CA ASN A 37 -0.68 -16.54 3.79
C ASN A 37 -1.19 -16.17 2.40
N PRO A 38 -1.33 -17.17 1.49
CA PRO A 38 -1.78 -16.92 0.11
C PRO A 38 -3.19 -16.33 -0.01
N ALA A 39 -4.09 -16.64 0.93
CA ALA A 39 -5.46 -16.10 0.91
C ALA A 39 -5.46 -14.59 1.08
N TYR A 40 -4.62 -14.08 1.99
CA TYR A 40 -4.43 -12.65 2.19
C TYR A 40 -3.85 -11.97 0.94
N VAL A 41 -2.85 -12.61 0.31
CA VAL A 41 -2.27 -12.10 -0.94
C VAL A 41 -3.34 -12.02 -2.04
N ARG A 42 -4.19 -13.04 -2.17
CA ARG A 42 -5.29 -13.02 -3.15
C ARG A 42 -6.26 -11.87 -2.89
N GLN A 43 -6.55 -11.55 -1.62
CA GLN A 43 -7.40 -10.41 -1.27
C GLN A 43 -6.75 -9.09 -1.71
N LEU A 44 -5.47 -8.92 -1.46
CA LEU A 44 -4.74 -7.71 -1.88
C LEU A 44 -4.71 -7.59 -3.40
N MET A 45 -4.43 -8.69 -4.10
CA MET A 45 -4.40 -8.70 -5.57
C MET A 45 -5.77 -8.36 -6.16
N SER A 46 -6.84 -8.88 -5.57
CA SER A 46 -8.21 -8.55 -5.97
C SER A 46 -8.50 -7.05 -5.79
N ALA A 47 -8.11 -6.48 -4.66
CA ALA A 47 -8.25 -5.05 -4.38
C ALA A 47 -7.45 -4.20 -5.38
N LEU A 48 -6.23 -4.60 -5.69
CA LEU A 48 -5.38 -3.91 -6.67
C LEU A 48 -5.96 -3.97 -8.09
N ARG A 49 -6.56 -5.10 -8.48
CA ARG A 49 -7.27 -5.21 -9.76
C ARG A 49 -8.47 -4.27 -9.82
N LYS A 50 -9.29 -4.25 -8.78
CA LYS A 50 -10.44 -3.34 -8.69
C LYS A 50 -10.02 -1.88 -8.73
N GLY A 51 -8.86 -1.56 -8.16
CA GLY A 51 -8.28 -0.22 -8.20
C GLY A 51 -7.62 0.14 -9.54
N GLY A 52 -7.60 -0.77 -10.51
CA GLY A 52 -7.02 -0.52 -11.82
C GLY A 52 -5.49 -0.55 -11.85
N LEU A 53 -4.85 -1.21 -10.89
CA LEU A 53 -3.39 -1.28 -10.79
C LEU A 53 -2.81 -2.60 -11.31
N LEU A 54 -3.61 -3.65 -11.30
CA LEU A 54 -3.25 -4.96 -11.84
C LEU A 54 -4.28 -5.41 -12.85
N VAL A 55 -3.83 -6.19 -13.82
CA VAL A 55 -4.69 -6.91 -14.77
C VAL A 55 -4.29 -8.38 -14.80
N SER A 56 -5.25 -9.24 -15.14
CA SER A 56 -4.97 -10.64 -15.47
C SER A 56 -4.88 -10.76 -16.98
N VAL A 57 -3.79 -11.36 -17.46
CA VAL A 57 -3.63 -11.60 -18.90
C VAL A 57 -4.46 -12.83 -19.27
N LYS A 58 -5.39 -12.68 -20.21
CA LYS A 58 -6.26 -13.77 -20.68
C LYS A 58 -5.41 -14.88 -21.30
N GLY A 59 -5.62 -16.12 -20.84
CA GLY A 59 -4.86 -17.28 -21.31
C GLY A 59 -3.55 -17.50 -20.53
N HIS A 60 -3.15 -16.58 -19.67
CA HIS A 60 -2.01 -16.72 -18.77
C HIS A 60 -2.43 -16.33 -17.36
N PRO A 61 -2.25 -17.19 -16.34
CA PRO A 61 -2.65 -16.86 -14.96
C PRO A 61 -1.74 -15.86 -14.27
N ARG A 62 -0.87 -15.20 -15.02
CA ARG A 62 0.09 -14.23 -14.47
C ARG A 62 -0.53 -12.85 -14.35
N PRO A 63 -0.41 -12.22 -13.17
CA PRO A 63 -0.76 -10.82 -13.02
C PRO A 63 0.25 -9.93 -13.74
N ALA A 64 -0.21 -8.80 -14.24
CA ALA A 64 0.65 -7.77 -14.83
C ALA A 64 0.21 -6.41 -14.32
N LEU A 65 1.13 -5.43 -14.35
CA LEU A 65 0.76 -4.04 -14.04
C LEU A 65 -0.20 -3.53 -15.12
N ALA A 66 -1.27 -2.86 -14.67
CA ALA A 66 -2.25 -2.26 -15.58
C ALA A 66 -1.77 -0.92 -16.16
N ARG A 67 -0.77 -0.31 -15.53
CA ARG A 67 -0.19 0.98 -15.91
C ARG A 67 1.33 0.92 -15.81
N GLU A 68 2.00 1.82 -16.50
CA GLU A 68 3.43 2.01 -16.34
C GLU A 68 3.76 2.44 -14.89
N PRO A 69 4.91 2.03 -14.32
CA PRO A 69 5.25 2.35 -12.94
C PRO A 69 5.21 3.83 -12.58
N GLU A 70 5.54 4.73 -13.52
CA GLU A 70 5.45 6.17 -13.30
C GLU A 70 4.02 6.69 -13.20
N LYS A 71 3.03 5.89 -13.58
CA LYS A 71 1.60 6.22 -13.52
C LYS A 71 0.88 5.54 -12.36
N ILE A 72 1.58 4.81 -11.52
CA ILE A 72 1.05 4.21 -10.30
C ILE A 72 1.64 4.98 -9.12
N THR A 73 0.78 5.60 -8.30
CA THR A 73 1.22 6.35 -7.13
C THR A 73 0.99 5.55 -5.85
N LEU A 74 1.68 5.93 -4.77
CA LEU A 74 1.39 5.36 -3.44
C LEU A 74 -0.06 5.62 -3.04
N LEU A 75 -0.63 6.76 -3.44
CA LEU A 75 -2.03 7.06 -3.17
C LEU A 75 -2.96 6.06 -3.86
N ASP A 76 -2.67 5.70 -5.12
CA ASP A 76 -3.45 4.69 -5.83
C ASP A 76 -3.46 3.36 -5.08
N ALA A 77 -2.30 2.90 -4.63
CA ALA A 77 -2.17 1.67 -3.86
C ALA A 77 -2.89 1.77 -2.51
N TYR A 78 -2.72 2.88 -1.80
CA TYR A 78 -3.36 3.14 -0.52
C TYR A 78 -4.89 3.06 -0.64
N ARG A 79 -5.47 3.77 -1.61
CA ARG A 79 -6.92 3.76 -1.83
C ARG A 79 -7.44 2.40 -2.26
N ALA A 80 -6.66 1.66 -3.04
CA ALA A 80 -7.07 0.32 -3.48
C ALA A 80 -7.20 -0.66 -2.32
N VAL A 81 -6.27 -0.64 -1.35
CA VAL A 81 -6.23 -1.66 -0.29
C VAL A 81 -6.77 -1.20 1.06
N GLU A 82 -6.80 0.10 1.34
CA GLU A 82 -7.35 0.65 2.58
C GLU A 82 -8.72 1.30 2.39
N GLY A 83 -9.11 1.61 1.15
CA GLY A 83 -10.37 2.29 0.87
C GLY A 83 -10.42 3.66 1.52
N ASP A 84 -11.47 3.92 2.31
CA ASP A 84 -11.67 5.19 3.00
C ASP A 84 -11.09 5.21 4.42
N LYS A 85 -10.32 4.20 4.80
CA LYS A 85 -9.74 4.13 6.14
C LYS A 85 -8.63 5.18 6.29
N PRO A 86 -8.73 6.05 7.31
CA PRO A 86 -7.72 7.08 7.52
C PRO A 86 -6.46 6.51 8.19
N LEU A 87 -5.36 7.28 8.11
CA LEU A 87 -4.11 6.93 8.78
C LEU A 87 -4.21 7.09 10.30
N LEU A 88 -4.92 8.15 10.75
CA LEU A 88 -5.10 8.43 12.16
C LEU A 88 -6.52 8.06 12.57
N HIS A 89 -6.62 7.36 13.69
CA HIS A 89 -7.90 6.86 14.21
C HIS A 89 -8.32 7.65 15.44
N GLN A 90 -9.60 8.05 15.47
CA GLN A 90 -10.19 8.69 16.63
C GLN A 90 -10.67 7.66 17.65
N ASP A 91 -10.59 8.04 18.93
CA ASP A 91 -11.26 7.26 19.98
C ASP A 91 -12.76 7.60 19.94
N VAL A 92 -13.58 6.59 19.73
CA VAL A 92 -15.04 6.72 19.67
C VAL A 92 -15.71 6.30 20.99
N HIS A 93 -14.91 5.88 21.99
CA HIS A 93 -15.39 5.37 23.27
C HIS A 93 -15.15 6.35 24.43
N THR A 94 -15.22 7.65 24.15
CA THR A 94 -15.08 8.67 25.20
C THR A 94 -16.37 8.84 25.98
N ASN A 95 -16.25 9.32 27.24
CA ASN A 95 -17.40 9.50 28.12
C ASN A 95 -18.31 10.62 27.58
N PRO A 96 -19.58 10.31 27.19
CA PRO A 96 -20.51 11.29 26.65
C PRO A 96 -20.97 12.35 27.67
N ALA A 97 -20.80 12.09 28.97
CA ALA A 97 -21.13 13.02 30.03
C ALA A 97 -19.98 14.00 30.34
N CYS A 98 -18.78 13.79 29.77
CA CYS A 98 -17.63 14.64 29.97
C CYS A 98 -17.50 15.59 28.78
N GLY A 99 -17.56 16.92 29.03
CA GLY A 99 -17.43 17.92 27.98
C GLY A 99 -16.10 17.86 27.24
N VAL A 100 -15.00 17.57 27.93
CA VAL A 100 -13.68 17.39 27.31
C VAL A 100 -13.68 16.13 26.45
N GLY A 101 -14.21 15.01 26.98
CA GLY A 101 -14.24 13.74 26.25
C GLY A 101 -15.00 13.82 24.94
N VAL A 102 -16.11 14.55 24.89
CA VAL A 102 -16.90 14.76 23.69
C VAL A 102 -16.21 15.74 22.72
N ASN A 103 -15.81 16.91 23.23
CA ASN A 103 -15.36 18.02 22.39
C ASN A 103 -13.93 17.85 21.89
N ILE A 104 -13.03 17.18 22.63
CA ILE A 104 -11.64 16.99 22.18
C ILE A 104 -11.59 16.14 20.92
N GLN A 105 -12.46 15.15 20.80
CA GLN A 105 -12.50 14.32 19.60
C GLN A 105 -13.00 15.08 18.37
N LEU A 106 -13.94 16.03 18.56
CA LEU A 106 -14.39 16.91 17.49
C LEU A 106 -13.28 17.84 17.02
N VAL A 107 -12.49 18.38 17.94
CA VAL A 107 -11.34 19.24 17.63
C VAL A 107 -10.27 18.43 16.88
N LEU A 108 -9.91 17.26 17.38
CA LEU A 108 -8.91 16.38 16.76
C LEU A 108 -9.33 15.94 15.37
N ARG A 109 -10.62 15.72 15.13
CA ARG A 109 -11.13 15.32 13.83
C ARG A 109 -10.68 16.27 12.72
N ASP A 110 -10.77 17.58 12.95
CA ASP A 110 -10.39 18.57 11.95
C ASP A 110 -8.88 18.54 11.68
N PHE A 111 -8.07 18.41 12.73
CA PHE A 111 -6.62 18.25 12.58
C PHE A 111 -6.27 16.95 11.86
N TYR A 112 -6.93 15.85 12.18
CA TYR A 112 -6.69 14.54 11.54
C TYR A 112 -7.05 14.56 10.06
N LEU A 113 -8.15 15.25 9.69
CA LEU A 113 -8.53 15.42 8.29
C LEU A 113 -7.49 16.24 7.51
N ASP A 114 -6.95 17.28 8.13
CA ASP A 114 -5.90 18.11 7.53
C ASP A 114 -4.61 17.30 7.31
N ILE A 115 -4.18 16.53 8.31
CA ILE A 115 -3.02 15.65 8.21
C ILE A 115 -3.23 14.60 7.14
N GLN A 116 -4.42 14.00 7.09
CA GLN A 116 -4.78 13.00 6.09
C GLN A 116 -4.63 13.58 4.67
N LYS A 117 -5.16 14.78 4.46
CA LYS A 117 -5.09 15.47 3.17
C LYS A 117 -3.64 15.72 2.75
N THR A 118 -2.81 16.18 3.65
CA THR A 118 -1.39 16.43 3.40
C THR A 118 -0.65 15.14 3.08
N ALA A 119 -0.94 14.07 3.83
CA ALA A 119 -0.36 12.75 3.58
C ALA A 119 -0.76 12.22 2.20
N GLU A 120 -2.03 12.34 1.83
CA GLU A 120 -2.51 11.90 0.51
C GLU A 120 -1.89 12.70 -0.62
N GLN A 121 -1.69 14.00 -0.45
CA GLN A 121 -0.98 14.82 -1.44
C GLN A 121 0.45 14.33 -1.64
N ARG A 122 1.15 14.00 -0.56
CA ARG A 122 2.51 13.46 -0.66
C ARG A 122 2.52 12.07 -1.30
N MET A 123 1.58 11.20 -0.95
CA MET A 123 1.45 9.87 -1.58
C MET A 123 1.20 9.97 -3.10
N GLN A 124 0.48 10.99 -3.54
CA GLN A 124 0.23 11.25 -4.96
C GLN A 124 1.50 11.59 -5.74
N GLU A 125 2.48 12.16 -5.08
CA GLU A 125 3.75 12.56 -5.70
C GLU A 125 4.76 11.42 -5.80
N ILE A 126 4.58 10.35 -5.02
CA ILE A 126 5.50 9.20 -5.00
C ILE A 126 4.94 8.11 -5.90
N THR A 127 5.69 7.75 -6.94
CA THR A 127 5.30 6.72 -7.91
C THR A 127 5.96 5.38 -7.60
N LEU A 128 5.40 4.31 -8.18
CA LEU A 128 6.03 2.99 -8.13
C LEU A 128 7.43 3.05 -8.76
N LYS A 129 7.59 3.84 -9.82
CA LYS A 129 8.91 4.06 -10.43
C LYS A 129 9.93 4.60 -9.42
N ASP A 130 9.52 5.60 -8.61
CA ASP A 130 10.37 6.16 -7.55
C ASP A 130 10.79 5.09 -6.55
N VAL A 131 9.85 4.24 -6.15
CA VAL A 131 10.10 3.12 -5.23
C VAL A 131 11.11 2.14 -5.82
N LEU A 132 10.95 1.77 -7.10
CA LEU A 132 11.85 0.86 -7.79
C LEU A 132 13.24 1.44 -7.97
N GLU A 133 13.36 2.72 -8.27
CA GLU A 133 14.65 3.42 -8.37
C GLU A 133 15.38 3.39 -7.02
N GLN A 134 14.70 3.70 -5.92
CA GLN A 134 15.28 3.62 -4.58
C GLN A 134 15.66 2.20 -4.19
N TYR A 135 14.88 1.21 -4.62
CA TYR A 135 15.20 -0.20 -4.43
C TYR A 135 16.55 -0.55 -5.07
N HIS A 136 16.75 -0.16 -6.33
CA HIS A 136 18.01 -0.41 -7.04
C HIS A 136 19.19 0.30 -6.39
N MET A 137 19.01 1.55 -5.97
CA MET A 137 20.06 2.31 -5.26
C MET A 137 20.48 1.63 -3.96
N LYS A 138 19.53 1.08 -3.20
CA LYS A 138 19.85 0.38 -1.95
C LYS A 138 20.56 -0.96 -2.19
N LEU A 139 20.23 -1.67 -3.27
CA LEU A 139 20.96 -2.87 -3.67
C LEU A 139 22.40 -2.56 -4.03
N GLU A 140 22.64 -1.53 -4.83
CA GLU A 140 23.98 -1.07 -5.20
C GLU A 140 24.80 -0.67 -3.98
N GLY A 141 24.21 0.11 -3.07
CA GLY A 141 24.85 0.50 -1.81
C GLY A 141 25.22 -0.70 -0.95
N THR A 142 24.34 -1.71 -0.86
CA THR A 142 24.61 -2.95 -0.13
C THR A 142 25.75 -3.74 -0.74
N LEU A 143 25.82 -3.84 -2.07
CA LEU A 143 26.91 -4.50 -2.77
C LEU A 143 28.25 -3.80 -2.53
N LEU A 144 28.27 -2.47 -2.58
CA LEU A 144 29.49 -1.68 -2.29
C LEU A 144 29.97 -1.85 -0.86
N GLN A 145 29.08 -2.03 0.10
CA GLN A 145 29.45 -2.27 1.51
C GLN A 145 30.03 -3.67 1.75
N ARG A 146 29.81 -4.61 0.83
CA ARG A 146 30.33 -5.98 0.91
C ARG A 146 31.70 -6.14 0.23
N LEU A 147 32.13 -5.12 -0.47
CA LEU A 147 33.44 -5.05 -1.10
C LEU A 147 34.47 -4.44 -0.15
#